data_16e26ba8403068a594ca5a25b2d26797
#
_entry.id   16e26ba8403068a594ca5a25b2d26797
#
_cell.length_a   1.000
_cell.length_b   1.000
_cell.length_c   1.000
_cell.angle_alpha   90.00
_cell.angle_beta   90.00
_cell.angle_gamma   90.00
#
_symmetry.space_group_name_H-M   'P 1'
#
loop_
_entity.id
_entity.type
_entity.pdbx_description
1 polymer ?
#
loop_
_entity_poly.entity_id
_entity_poly.type
_entity_poly.pdbx_seq_one_letter_code
_entity_poly.pdbx_strand_id
1 'polypeptide(L)'
;MRTLQDNCKNPERKTAIVVRVLSSLRVDIAALSETRLADKGKLHELGGGYTYFWSGRPESEARQAGVGFAIKTELAKRLESEPVAVNDRLMTLRLNIHKECYTTVISAYAPTMTNSEENKDHFYEDLRNVLNKVPPNDKILLLGDFNARVGCNNSDTWQHVVGKHGLGKVNSNGLLLLSLCSEFQLNITNTMFQLPNKYKRT
;
A
#
# COMPACT_ATOMS: atom_id res chain seq x y z
N MET A 1 5.86 -2.76 9.54
CA MET A 1 6.58 -1.63 10.18
C MET A 1 5.79 -1.20 11.41
N ARG A 2 6.10 -1.72 12.57
CA ARG A 2 5.35 -1.36 13.78
C ARG A 2 5.61 0.10 14.15
N THR A 3 4.60 0.93 13.98
CA THR A 3 4.37 2.24 14.58
C THR A 3 5.44 3.33 14.41
N LEU A 4 5.16 4.32 13.61
CA LEU A 4 5.87 5.61 13.62
C LEU A 4 5.74 6.35 14.97
N GLN A 5 4.88 5.86 15.88
CA GLN A 5 4.55 6.47 17.17
C GLN A 5 4.57 5.51 18.38
N ASP A 6 5.59 4.75 18.65
CA ASP A 6 5.72 4.16 20.00
C ASP A 6 6.50 5.10 20.90
N ASN A 7 5.91 5.51 22.00
CA ASN A 7 6.43 6.16 23.24
C ASN A 7 7.86 6.75 23.20
N CYS A 8 8.39 7.03 22.04
CA CYS A 8 9.68 7.65 21.86
C CYS A 8 9.45 9.16 21.78
N LYS A 9 10.09 9.90 22.66
CA LYS A 9 10.05 11.37 22.77
C LYS A 9 10.48 12.10 21.48
N ASN A 10 10.69 11.38 20.36
CA ASN A 10 11.14 11.95 19.10
C ASN A 10 10.59 11.18 17.89
N PRO A 11 9.38 11.50 17.37
CA PRO A 11 8.82 10.90 16.17
C PRO A 11 9.70 11.10 14.93
N GLU A 12 10.51 12.16 14.89
CA GLU A 12 11.46 12.46 13.82
C GLU A 12 12.52 11.36 13.63
N ARG A 13 12.90 10.65 14.67
CA ARG A 13 13.88 9.56 14.57
C ARG A 13 13.40 8.36 13.76
N LYS A 14 12.12 8.04 13.79
CA LYS A 14 11.58 6.86 13.07
C LYS A 14 11.44 7.16 11.58
N THR A 15 10.97 8.33 11.22
CA THR A 15 10.91 8.77 9.83
C THR A 15 12.31 8.85 9.22
N ALA A 16 13.29 9.37 9.95
CA ALA A 16 14.67 9.43 9.51
C ALA A 16 15.30 8.04 9.26
N ILE A 17 15.00 7.04 10.12
CA ILE A 17 15.45 5.66 9.90
C ILE A 17 14.84 5.07 8.62
N VAL A 18 13.54 5.24 8.43
CA VAL A 18 12.83 4.77 7.23
C VAL A 18 13.43 5.39 5.98
N VAL A 19 13.64 6.70 5.99
CA VAL A 19 14.24 7.41 4.86
C VAL A 19 15.63 6.89 4.52
N ARG A 20 16.46 6.63 5.52
CA ARG A 20 17.79 6.06 5.31
C ARG A 20 17.72 4.71 4.59
N VAL A 21 16.78 3.84 4.99
CA VAL A 21 16.55 2.56 4.33
C VAL A 21 16.03 2.75 2.91
N LEU A 22 15.01 3.59 2.71
CA LEU A 22 14.47 3.86 1.38
C LEU A 22 15.53 4.45 0.43
N SER A 23 16.36 5.36 0.92
CA SER A 23 17.48 5.95 0.16
C SER A 23 18.52 4.90 -0.22
N SER A 24 18.91 4.02 0.70
CA SER A 24 19.88 2.96 0.42
C SER A 24 19.37 1.96 -0.62
N LEU A 25 18.06 1.72 -0.65
CA LEU A 25 17.39 0.87 -1.63
C LEU A 25 17.01 1.62 -2.93
N ARG A 26 17.30 2.93 -3.02
CA ARG A 26 16.94 3.80 -4.16
C ARG A 26 15.46 3.77 -4.50
N VAL A 27 14.60 3.69 -3.48
CA VAL A 27 13.14 3.70 -3.64
C VAL A 27 12.67 5.12 -3.85
N ASP A 28 11.91 5.39 -4.91
CA ASP A 28 11.36 6.73 -5.18
C ASP A 28 10.03 6.96 -4.48
N ILE A 29 9.19 5.93 -4.39
CA ILE A 29 7.87 5.96 -3.74
C ILE A 29 7.70 4.67 -2.94
N ALA A 30 7.32 4.78 -1.68
CA ALA A 30 6.94 3.66 -0.83
C ALA A 30 5.53 3.85 -0.30
N ALA A 31 4.69 2.82 -0.43
CA ALA A 31 3.43 2.73 0.29
C ALA A 31 3.70 2.32 1.74
N LEU A 32 3.03 2.97 2.67
CA LEU A 32 3.19 2.75 4.11
C LEU A 32 1.89 2.20 4.69
N SER A 33 2.00 1.12 5.44
CA SER A 33 0.90 0.51 6.18
C SER A 33 1.19 0.57 7.68
N GLU A 34 0.14 0.56 8.50
CA GLU A 34 0.23 0.68 9.97
C GLU A 34 0.98 1.93 10.42
N THR A 35 0.74 3.07 9.80
CA THR A 35 1.40 4.33 10.19
C THR A 35 1.02 4.72 11.62
N ARG A 36 -0.20 4.41 12.04
CA ARG A 36 -0.80 4.75 13.34
C ARG A 36 -0.69 6.23 13.70
N LEU A 37 -0.57 7.08 12.69
CA LEU A 37 -0.66 8.53 12.82
C LEU A 37 -2.13 8.92 12.85
N ALA A 38 -2.44 9.96 13.65
CA ALA A 38 -3.79 10.53 13.67
C ALA A 38 -4.02 11.39 12.44
N ASP A 39 -5.30 11.54 12.11
CA ASP A 39 -5.79 12.43 11.06
C ASP A 39 -5.08 12.27 9.70
N LYS A 40 -5.15 13.29 8.89
CA LYS A 40 -4.40 13.40 7.62
C LYS A 40 -3.27 14.40 7.81
N GLY A 41 -2.13 14.11 7.22
CA GLY A 41 -1.01 15.03 7.36
C GLY A 41 0.10 14.83 6.34
N LYS A 42 1.05 15.75 6.39
CA LYS A 42 2.23 15.82 5.54
C LYS A 42 3.44 16.23 6.38
N LEU A 43 4.57 15.60 6.13
CA LEU A 43 5.85 15.90 6.78
C LEU A 43 6.98 15.88 5.77
N HIS A 44 7.78 16.93 5.74
CA HIS A 44 9.05 16.94 5.01
C HIS A 44 10.18 16.47 5.94
N GLU A 45 10.82 15.36 5.62
CA GLU A 45 11.99 14.87 6.33
C GLU A 45 13.26 15.54 5.76
N LEU A 46 13.71 16.60 6.41
CA LEU A 46 14.79 17.47 5.92
C LEU A 46 16.12 16.73 5.71
N GLY A 47 16.44 15.76 6.57
CA GLY A 47 17.72 15.03 6.53
C GLY A 47 17.78 13.89 5.52
N GLY A 48 16.68 13.56 4.84
CA GLY A 48 16.60 12.34 4.03
C GLY A 48 16.00 12.51 2.64
N GLY A 49 15.53 13.70 2.29
CA GLY A 49 15.01 13.99 0.96
C GLY A 49 13.68 13.28 0.62
N TYR A 50 12.85 12.98 1.62
CA TYR A 50 11.52 12.42 1.43
C TYR A 50 10.43 13.27 2.06
N THR A 51 9.27 13.25 1.42
CA THR A 51 8.04 13.83 1.92
C THR A 51 7.08 12.69 2.25
N TYR A 52 6.54 12.70 3.46
CA TYR A 52 5.53 11.77 3.94
C TYR A 52 4.15 12.38 3.78
N PHE A 53 3.21 11.55 3.35
CA PHE A 53 1.77 11.82 3.39
C PHE A 53 1.10 10.67 4.11
N TRP A 54 0.14 10.95 4.98
CA TRP A 54 -0.58 9.88 5.68
C TRP A 54 -2.06 10.19 5.86
N SER A 55 -2.83 9.14 6.06
CA SER A 55 -4.22 9.16 6.48
C SER A 55 -4.41 8.14 7.59
N GLY A 56 -4.90 8.58 8.72
CA GLY A 56 -5.23 7.75 9.86
C GLY A 56 -6.61 8.06 10.40
N ARG A 57 -6.95 7.42 11.50
CA ARG A 57 -8.18 7.71 12.23
C ARG A 57 -8.11 9.06 12.94
N PRO A 58 -9.26 9.68 13.26
CA PRO A 58 -9.32 10.85 14.10
C PRO A 58 -8.54 10.67 15.41
N GLU A 59 -7.96 11.75 15.93
CA GLU A 59 -7.16 11.70 17.18
C GLU A 59 -7.94 11.16 18.37
N SER A 60 -9.28 11.33 18.36
CA SER A 60 -10.20 10.81 19.38
C SER A 60 -10.39 9.29 19.34
N GLU A 61 -9.95 8.60 18.29
CA GLU A 61 -10.11 7.17 18.09
C GLU A 61 -8.81 6.40 18.33
N ALA A 62 -8.97 5.08 18.58
CA ALA A 62 -7.81 4.19 18.71
C ALA A 62 -7.00 4.12 17.40
N ARG A 63 -5.70 4.34 17.48
CA ARG A 63 -4.76 4.36 16.35
C ARG A 63 -4.41 2.95 15.88
N GLN A 64 -5.36 2.26 15.24
CA GLN A 64 -5.24 0.84 14.86
C GLN A 64 -4.87 0.61 13.39
N ALA A 65 -4.97 1.60 12.54
CA ALA A 65 -4.69 1.51 11.11
C ALA A 65 -3.75 2.64 10.67
N GLY A 66 -3.94 3.15 9.51
CA GLY A 66 -3.21 4.25 8.91
C GLY A 66 -2.39 3.81 7.72
N VAL A 67 -2.55 4.53 6.62
CA VAL A 67 -1.82 4.36 5.37
C VAL A 67 -1.10 5.63 5.00
N GLY A 68 -0.14 5.53 4.10
CA GLY A 68 0.56 6.70 3.61
C GLY A 68 1.48 6.41 2.44
N PHE A 69 2.15 7.46 2.02
CA PHE A 69 3.25 7.41 1.08
C PHE A 69 4.47 8.11 1.65
N ALA A 70 5.65 7.52 1.42
CA ALA A 70 6.92 8.22 1.49
C ALA A 70 7.43 8.42 0.06
N ILE A 71 7.57 9.66 -0.36
CA ILE A 71 7.89 10.04 -1.75
C ILE A 71 9.16 10.89 -1.71
N LYS A 72 10.13 10.61 -2.60
CA LYS A 72 11.28 11.52 -2.74
C LYS A 72 10.80 12.96 -2.92
N THR A 73 11.36 13.88 -2.15
CA THR A 73 10.90 15.28 -2.12
C THR A 73 10.94 15.94 -3.52
N GLU A 74 11.95 15.61 -4.34
CA GLU A 74 12.02 16.13 -5.70
C GLU A 74 10.90 15.61 -6.61
N LEU A 75 10.45 14.37 -6.37
CA LEU A 75 9.28 13.83 -7.07
C LEU A 75 7.99 14.42 -6.49
N ALA A 76 7.91 14.56 -5.17
CA ALA A 76 6.75 15.14 -4.50
C ALA A 76 6.45 16.59 -4.93
N LYS A 77 7.49 17.38 -5.22
CA LYS A 77 7.36 18.75 -5.76
C LYS A 77 6.80 18.80 -7.19
N ARG A 78 6.90 17.70 -7.93
CA ARG A 78 6.47 17.59 -9.34
C ARG A 78 5.09 16.94 -9.48
N LEU A 79 4.45 16.57 -8.39
CA LEU A 79 3.09 16.04 -8.40
C LEU A 79 2.13 17.13 -8.86
N GLU A 80 1.22 16.79 -9.78
CA GLU A 80 0.13 17.67 -10.20
C GLU A 80 -0.89 17.89 -9.09
N SER A 81 -1.04 16.89 -8.21
CA SER A 81 -1.88 16.97 -7.01
C SER A 81 -1.26 16.14 -5.88
N GLU A 82 -1.51 16.55 -4.64
CA GLU A 82 -1.11 15.77 -3.47
C GLU A 82 -1.87 14.43 -3.40
N PRO A 83 -1.29 13.41 -2.73
CA PRO A 83 -1.99 12.15 -2.49
C PRO A 83 -3.35 12.36 -1.83
N VAL A 84 -4.34 11.67 -2.33
CA VAL A 84 -5.73 11.77 -1.84
C VAL A 84 -5.99 10.68 -0.80
N ALA A 85 -6.30 11.08 0.41
CA ALA A 85 -6.73 10.19 1.48
C ALA A 85 -8.19 9.79 1.29
N VAL A 86 -8.45 8.52 0.99
CA VAL A 86 -9.81 7.97 0.87
C VAL A 86 -10.36 7.67 2.28
N ASN A 87 -9.63 6.89 3.07
CA ASN A 87 -9.92 6.60 4.47
C ASN A 87 -8.62 6.22 5.22
N ASP A 88 -8.72 5.63 6.42
CA ASP A 88 -7.58 5.19 7.23
C ASP A 88 -6.86 3.94 6.69
N ARG A 89 -7.36 3.35 5.59
CA ARG A 89 -6.83 2.13 4.95
C ARG A 89 -6.51 2.27 3.48
N LEU A 90 -6.94 3.35 2.83
CA LEU A 90 -6.77 3.59 1.41
C LEU A 90 -6.33 5.03 1.13
N MET A 91 -5.27 5.18 0.35
CA MET A 91 -4.77 6.46 -0.16
C MET A 91 -4.35 6.31 -1.61
N THR A 92 -4.62 7.31 -2.43
CA THR A 92 -4.29 7.28 -3.87
C THR A 92 -3.34 8.40 -4.23
N LEU A 93 -2.54 8.16 -5.25
CA LEU A 93 -1.60 9.11 -5.83
C LEU A 93 -1.60 8.94 -7.34
N ARG A 94 -1.80 10.03 -8.09
CA ARG A 94 -1.71 10.01 -9.54
C ARG A 94 -0.42 10.66 -10.01
N LEU A 95 0.34 9.97 -10.85
CA LEU A 95 1.65 10.37 -11.34
C LEU A 95 1.62 10.52 -12.85
N ASN A 96 2.12 11.63 -13.35
CA ASN A 96 2.50 11.75 -14.75
C ASN A 96 3.92 11.18 -14.92
N ILE A 97 4.03 10.07 -15.64
CA ILE A 97 5.31 9.40 -15.88
C ILE A 97 6.01 9.98 -17.11
N HIS A 98 5.28 10.18 -18.19
CA HIS A 98 5.81 10.74 -19.43
C HIS A 98 4.65 11.09 -20.38
N LYS A 99 4.66 12.30 -20.99
CA LYS A 99 3.76 12.73 -22.09
C LYS A 99 2.35 12.10 -22.02
N GLU A 100 1.50 12.60 -21.17
CA GLU A 100 0.10 12.11 -21.00
C GLU A 100 -0.04 10.65 -20.56
N CYS A 101 1.07 9.98 -20.20
CA CYS A 101 1.07 8.65 -19.61
C CYS A 101 1.01 8.76 -18.08
N TYR A 102 -0.10 8.40 -17.52
CA TYR A 102 -0.33 8.47 -16.09
C TYR A 102 -0.31 7.08 -15.42
N THR A 103 0.01 7.10 -14.15
CA THR A 103 -0.06 5.91 -13.28
C THR A 103 -0.77 6.31 -11.99
N THR A 104 -1.84 5.60 -11.67
CA THR A 104 -2.50 5.70 -10.38
C THR A 104 -1.88 4.68 -9.42
N VAL A 105 -1.28 5.18 -8.36
CA VAL A 105 -0.71 4.36 -7.28
C VAL A 105 -1.67 4.38 -6.11
N ILE A 106 -2.01 3.20 -5.60
CA ILE A 106 -2.93 3.02 -4.47
C ILE A 106 -2.15 2.39 -3.32
N SER A 107 -2.12 3.05 -2.16
CA SER A 107 -1.63 2.47 -0.90
C SER A 107 -2.79 1.88 -0.14
N ALA A 108 -2.71 0.58 0.17
CA ALA A 108 -3.78 -0.18 0.81
C ALA A 108 -3.29 -0.92 2.07
N TYR A 109 -4.12 -0.95 3.11
CA TYR A 109 -3.90 -1.74 4.31
C TYR A 109 -5.16 -2.51 4.67
N ALA A 110 -5.21 -3.77 4.24
CA ALA A 110 -6.39 -4.62 4.46
C ALA A 110 -6.58 -5.00 5.94
N PRO A 111 -7.82 -5.26 6.37
CA PRO A 111 -8.09 -5.83 7.68
C PRO A 111 -7.35 -7.16 7.88
N THR A 112 -6.96 -7.43 9.13
CA THR A 112 -6.31 -8.70 9.48
C THR A 112 -7.31 -9.86 9.46
N MET A 113 -6.81 -11.09 9.55
CA MET A 113 -7.64 -12.30 9.62
C MET A 113 -8.58 -12.33 10.83
N THR A 114 -8.27 -11.59 11.89
CA THR A 114 -9.06 -11.52 13.13
C THR A 114 -10.20 -10.50 13.07
N ASN A 115 -10.23 -9.66 12.05
CA ASN A 115 -11.35 -8.73 11.83
C ASN A 115 -12.59 -9.51 11.33
N SER A 116 -13.77 -8.92 11.58
CA SER A 116 -15.04 -9.46 11.07
C SER A 116 -15.06 -9.52 9.54
N GLU A 117 -15.87 -10.43 8.98
CA GLU A 117 -16.06 -10.51 7.52
C GLU A 117 -16.65 -9.19 6.98
N GLU A 118 -17.59 -8.57 7.70
CA GLU A 118 -18.17 -7.27 7.36
C GLU A 118 -17.10 -6.19 7.15
N ASN A 119 -16.09 -6.12 8.04
CA ASN A 119 -14.99 -5.16 7.90
C ASN A 119 -14.12 -5.45 6.67
N LYS A 120 -13.95 -6.72 6.32
CA LYS A 120 -13.22 -7.14 5.12
C LYS A 120 -14.01 -6.78 3.86
N ASP A 121 -15.29 -7.09 3.83
CA ASP A 121 -16.18 -6.77 2.71
C ASP A 121 -16.23 -5.27 2.46
N HIS A 122 -16.36 -4.46 3.51
CA HIS A 122 -16.35 -3.01 3.43
C HIS A 122 -15.03 -2.47 2.83
N PHE A 123 -13.89 -2.99 3.30
CA PHE A 123 -12.59 -2.63 2.75
C PHE A 123 -12.48 -2.95 1.26
N TYR A 124 -12.91 -4.15 0.83
CA TYR A 124 -12.84 -4.54 -0.57
C TYR A 124 -13.84 -3.80 -1.45
N GLU A 125 -15.00 -3.41 -0.89
CA GLU A 125 -15.96 -2.52 -1.56
C GLU A 125 -15.37 -1.12 -1.78
N ASP A 126 -14.77 -0.52 -0.74
CA ASP A 126 -14.08 0.76 -0.86
C ASP A 126 -12.95 0.70 -1.90
N LEU A 127 -12.17 -0.39 -1.90
CA LEU A 127 -11.09 -0.57 -2.87
C LEU A 127 -11.63 -0.72 -4.30
N ARG A 128 -12.74 -1.44 -4.52
CA ARG A 128 -13.43 -1.49 -5.83
C ARG A 128 -13.88 -0.10 -6.27
N ASN A 129 -14.46 0.66 -5.35
CA ASN A 129 -14.89 2.03 -5.63
C ASN A 129 -13.73 2.94 -6.03
N VAL A 130 -12.55 2.75 -5.43
CA VAL A 130 -11.32 3.45 -5.83
C VAL A 130 -10.87 3.02 -7.22
N LEU A 131 -10.78 1.72 -7.47
CA LEU A 131 -10.33 1.16 -8.76
C LEU A 131 -11.25 1.58 -9.92
N ASN A 132 -12.56 1.59 -9.72
CA ASN A 132 -13.54 2.03 -10.71
C ASN A 132 -13.43 3.52 -11.08
N LYS A 133 -12.84 4.34 -10.20
CA LYS A 133 -12.60 5.78 -10.43
C LYS A 133 -11.28 6.06 -11.14
N VAL A 134 -10.42 5.06 -11.31
CA VAL A 134 -9.14 5.24 -12.02
C VAL A 134 -9.42 5.50 -13.51
N PRO A 135 -8.84 6.55 -14.11
CA PRO A 135 -8.99 6.81 -15.52
C PRO A 135 -8.58 5.60 -16.38
N PRO A 136 -9.32 5.26 -17.43
CA PRO A 136 -9.09 4.04 -18.23
C PRO A 136 -7.70 3.92 -18.85
N ASN A 137 -7.03 5.04 -19.10
CA ASN A 137 -5.69 5.09 -19.69
C ASN A 137 -4.56 5.07 -18.64
N ASP A 138 -4.88 5.17 -17.36
CA ASP A 138 -3.88 5.12 -16.31
C ASP A 138 -3.43 3.67 -16.05
N LYS A 139 -2.13 3.49 -15.85
CA LYS A 139 -1.63 2.23 -15.27
C LYS A 139 -1.94 2.20 -13.78
N ILE A 140 -2.29 1.03 -13.26
CA ILE A 140 -2.59 0.84 -11.84
C ILE A 140 -1.42 0.16 -11.15
N LEU A 141 -0.95 0.75 -10.04
CA LEU A 141 -0.02 0.14 -9.10
C LEU A 141 -0.70 0.06 -7.72
N LEU A 142 -1.17 -1.13 -7.38
CA LEU A 142 -1.78 -1.40 -6.08
C LEU A 142 -0.71 -1.94 -5.13
N LEU A 143 -0.34 -1.16 -4.13
CA LEU A 143 0.72 -1.43 -3.17
C LEU A 143 0.16 -1.51 -1.74
N GLY A 144 0.77 -2.31 -0.88
CA GLY A 144 0.41 -2.32 0.54
C GLY A 144 0.46 -3.69 1.18
N ASP A 145 -0.09 -3.79 2.39
CA ASP A 145 -0.23 -5.04 3.13
C ASP A 145 -1.70 -5.50 3.10
N PHE A 146 -1.94 -6.59 2.40
CA PHE A 146 -3.28 -7.17 2.26
C PHE A 146 -3.61 -8.21 3.32
N ASN A 147 -2.70 -8.52 4.25
CA ASN A 147 -2.86 -9.60 5.23
C ASN A 147 -3.32 -10.92 4.56
N ALA A 148 -2.90 -11.12 3.31
CA ALA A 148 -3.36 -12.13 2.39
C ALA A 148 -2.25 -13.13 2.06
N ARG A 149 -2.61 -14.42 2.01
CA ARG A 149 -1.79 -15.47 1.42
C ARG A 149 -2.52 -16.03 0.20
N VAL A 150 -1.88 -15.94 -0.96
CA VAL A 150 -2.46 -16.34 -2.24
C VAL A 150 -2.05 -17.75 -2.67
N GLY A 151 -1.17 -18.42 -1.91
CA GLY A 151 -0.77 -19.81 -2.18
C GLY A 151 0.28 -19.96 -3.28
N CYS A 152 0.72 -21.20 -3.47
CA CYS A 152 1.66 -21.59 -4.52
C CYS A 152 1.07 -22.58 -5.53
N ASN A 153 -0.01 -23.28 -5.17
CA ASN A 153 -0.72 -24.22 -6.05
C ASN A 153 -1.96 -23.52 -6.59
N ASN A 154 -1.76 -22.82 -7.68
CA ASN A 154 -2.86 -22.08 -8.30
C ASN A 154 -3.68 -23.05 -9.13
N SER A 155 -4.96 -23.17 -8.80
CA SER A 155 -5.93 -23.75 -9.71
C SER A 155 -5.87 -22.99 -11.05
N ASP A 156 -6.25 -23.63 -12.13
CA ASP A 156 -6.32 -23.01 -13.46
C ASP A 156 -7.07 -21.68 -13.46
N THR A 157 -7.97 -21.50 -12.49
CA THR A 157 -8.77 -20.30 -12.27
C THR A 157 -7.96 -19.01 -12.06
N TRP A 158 -6.76 -19.07 -11.43
CA TRP A 158 -6.00 -17.89 -11.05
C TRP A 158 -4.68 -17.70 -11.79
N GLN A 159 -4.40 -18.51 -12.82
CA GLN A 159 -3.13 -18.48 -13.57
C GLN A 159 -2.82 -17.12 -14.20
N HIS A 160 -3.84 -16.33 -14.52
CA HIS A 160 -3.68 -14.98 -15.06
C HIS A 160 -3.45 -13.91 -13.99
N VAL A 161 -3.65 -14.22 -12.69
CA VAL A 161 -3.47 -13.30 -11.57
C VAL A 161 -2.17 -13.54 -10.83
N VAL A 162 -1.78 -14.81 -10.65
CA VAL A 162 -0.63 -15.20 -9.82
C VAL A 162 0.41 -15.96 -10.63
N GLY A 163 1.68 -15.73 -10.29
CA GLY A 163 2.80 -16.47 -10.84
C GLY A 163 3.09 -17.77 -10.07
N LYS A 164 4.15 -18.46 -10.50
CA LYS A 164 4.55 -19.79 -10.00
C LYS A 164 5.25 -19.78 -8.62
N HIS A 165 5.57 -18.59 -8.10
CA HIS A 165 6.45 -18.44 -6.93
C HIS A 165 5.73 -17.95 -5.68
N GLY A 166 4.42 -18.17 -5.57
CA GLY A 166 3.65 -17.94 -4.35
C GLY A 166 4.12 -18.85 -3.19
N LEU A 167 3.62 -18.62 -1.98
CA LEU A 167 3.98 -19.41 -0.79
C LEU A 167 2.73 -19.85 0.00
N GLY A 168 2.84 -21.06 0.57
CA GLY A 168 1.89 -21.60 1.53
C GLY A 168 0.52 -21.94 0.94
N LYS A 169 -0.50 -21.93 1.80
CA LYS A 169 -1.90 -22.17 1.43
C LYS A 169 -2.64 -20.84 1.38
N VAL A 170 -3.61 -20.74 0.48
CA VAL A 170 -4.53 -19.59 0.40
C VAL A 170 -5.29 -19.43 1.72
N ASN A 171 -5.43 -18.19 2.20
CA ASN A 171 -6.33 -17.83 3.30
C ASN A 171 -7.54 -17.05 2.78
N SER A 172 -8.52 -16.73 3.66
CA SER A 172 -9.74 -16.01 3.25
C SER A 172 -9.44 -14.64 2.63
N ASN A 173 -8.52 -13.86 3.21
CA ASN A 173 -8.08 -12.59 2.62
C ASN A 173 -7.40 -12.82 1.25
N GLY A 174 -6.68 -13.93 1.09
CA GLY A 174 -6.09 -14.32 -0.20
C GLY A 174 -7.13 -14.56 -1.27
N LEU A 175 -8.25 -15.22 -0.94
CA LEU A 175 -9.36 -15.43 -1.88
C LEU A 175 -10.00 -14.10 -2.30
N LEU A 176 -10.23 -13.19 -1.34
CA LEU A 176 -10.78 -11.86 -1.63
C LEU A 176 -9.84 -11.06 -2.55
N LEU A 177 -8.53 -11.10 -2.28
CA LEU A 177 -7.53 -10.42 -3.12
C LEU A 177 -7.47 -11.04 -4.53
N LEU A 178 -7.48 -12.35 -4.64
CA LEU A 178 -7.48 -13.05 -5.93
C LEU A 178 -8.71 -12.68 -6.76
N SER A 179 -9.91 -12.65 -6.14
CA SER A 179 -11.15 -12.25 -6.80
C SER A 179 -11.08 -10.81 -7.29
N LEU A 180 -10.61 -9.88 -6.46
CA LEU A 180 -10.42 -8.48 -6.86
C LEU A 180 -9.42 -8.35 -8.03
N CYS A 181 -8.28 -9.03 -7.94
CA CYS A 181 -7.26 -8.96 -8.99
C CYS A 181 -7.77 -9.54 -10.31
N SER A 182 -8.58 -10.59 -10.26
CA SER A 182 -9.22 -11.16 -11.46
C SER A 182 -10.24 -10.19 -12.07
N GLU A 183 -11.06 -9.55 -11.25
CA GLU A 183 -12.07 -8.57 -11.66
C GLU A 183 -11.45 -7.37 -12.40
N PHE A 184 -10.33 -6.85 -11.88
CA PHE A 184 -9.64 -5.68 -12.42
C PHE A 184 -8.43 -6.01 -13.31
N GLN A 185 -8.23 -7.26 -13.70
CA GLN A 185 -7.10 -7.72 -14.52
C GLN A 185 -5.73 -7.32 -13.94
N LEU A 186 -5.60 -7.36 -12.62
CA LEU A 186 -4.37 -7.06 -11.90
C LEU A 186 -3.54 -8.34 -11.71
N ASN A 187 -2.22 -8.17 -11.70
CA ASN A 187 -1.27 -9.26 -11.46
C ASN A 187 -0.61 -9.11 -10.09
N ILE A 188 -0.53 -10.19 -9.31
CA ILE A 188 0.18 -10.22 -8.03
C ILE A 188 1.67 -10.47 -8.31
N THR A 189 2.40 -9.39 -8.57
CA THR A 189 3.75 -9.42 -9.12
C THR A 189 4.78 -10.10 -8.22
N ASN A 190 4.65 -10.04 -6.89
CA ASN A 190 5.54 -10.73 -5.95
C ASN A 190 5.47 -12.26 -6.04
N THR A 191 4.48 -12.81 -6.73
CA THR A 191 4.38 -14.25 -7.04
C THR A 191 5.02 -14.63 -8.36
N MET A 192 5.39 -13.66 -9.20
CA MET A 192 5.96 -13.87 -10.53
C MET A 192 7.47 -14.04 -10.51
N PHE A 193 8.15 -13.49 -9.50
CA PHE A 193 9.60 -13.51 -9.38
C PHE A 193 10.07 -14.55 -8.36
N GLN A 194 11.11 -15.31 -8.73
CA GLN A 194 11.74 -16.26 -7.82
C GLN A 194 12.66 -15.52 -6.85
N LEU A 195 12.16 -15.28 -5.65
CA LEU A 195 12.93 -14.72 -4.55
C LEU A 195 13.12 -15.77 -3.44
N PRO A 196 14.20 -15.69 -2.64
CA PRO A 196 14.33 -16.49 -1.42
C PRO A 196 13.12 -16.36 -0.51
N ASN A 197 12.68 -17.46 0.10
CA ASN A 197 11.44 -17.50 0.90
C ASN A 197 11.42 -16.47 2.05
N LYS A 198 12.59 -16.11 2.60
CA LYS A 198 12.70 -15.09 3.65
C LYS A 198 12.27 -13.68 3.20
N TYR A 199 12.27 -13.39 1.90
CA TYR A 199 11.84 -12.10 1.33
C TYR A 199 10.40 -12.11 0.80
N LYS A 200 9.69 -13.24 0.92
CA LYS A 200 8.32 -13.40 0.43
C LYS A 200 7.27 -13.32 1.54
N ARG A 201 7.69 -13.14 2.79
CA ARG A 201 6.81 -13.04 3.97
C ARG A 201 7.06 -11.71 4.67
N THR A 202 6.00 -11.08 5.10
CA THR A 202 6.00 -9.96 6.07
C THR A 202 5.76 -10.50 7.45
#